data_b048d6f21c4d10369410940377062374
#
_entry.id   b048d6f21c4d10369410940377062374
#
_cell.length_a   1.000
_cell.length_b   1.000
_cell.length_c   1.000
_cell.angle_alpha   90.00
_cell.angle_beta   90.00
_cell.angle_gamma   90.00
#
_symmetry.space_group_name_H-M   'P 1'
#
loop_
_entity.id
_entity.type
_entity.pdbx_description
1 polymer ?
#
loop_
_entity_poly.entity_id
_entity_poly.type
_entity_poly.pdbx_seq_one_letter_code
_entity_poly.pdbx_strand_id
1 'polypeptide(L)'
;KFPKGYPDFTNKQDILILENILDEIGLFETALSPSELSKDATLPGGVKTPRIEILIKKINNDEELELNNGSKFVVGNKKEVLSQLKGKTSITTAISLTDKDGNKISTSDLKKTSEFGGGGGMRGGSALTAKAESAQCIVNQIRYSSGKIEIDDVTEEAINSTKDKVAITDFDGAAELLLNNPGWLNSSVGIANELASKYSGPFIQNRGSDWVKRLEAAVKPKLKDAGIKDINKWSPADIWMVAPDEMDINWPDTLGEINTLLLEKYNEDKIIGVSLKKAGNNASLKVFNDPTIETTKYEYKGIDPRVNAAKAYILFDDAAIEFRNFGGLTGFMGEIIGKKAAGGKVGYSIVKKALNDNGIQLTDPKEIKNQVVENDPEFKAKFKKLWNETEGLDSADFERNYTNPKKTSNQNLLYRVSKYLALEVVNAISKSDDPNAIINDLINYASSSTNASAIFVKAS
;
A
#
# COMPACT_ATOMS: atom_id res chain seq x y z
N LYS A 1 -20.37 22.44 1.74
CA LYS A 1 -21.83 22.48 1.50
C LYS A 1 -22.13 21.89 0.13
N PHE A 2 -22.96 20.84 0.08
CA PHE A 2 -23.34 20.23 -1.19
C PHE A 2 -24.28 21.18 -1.96
N PRO A 3 -24.01 21.45 -3.25
CA PRO A 3 -24.85 22.40 -4.04
C PRO A 3 -26.32 22.00 -4.12
N LYS A 4 -26.61 20.69 -4.08
CA LYS A 4 -27.96 20.11 -4.14
C LYS A 4 -28.52 19.70 -2.78
N GLY A 5 -27.81 20.03 -1.67
CA GLY A 5 -28.18 19.61 -0.32
C GLY A 5 -27.79 18.15 0.04
N TYR A 6 -27.29 17.37 -0.92
CA TYR A 6 -26.79 16.01 -0.75
C TYR A 6 -25.60 15.78 -1.70
N PRO A 7 -24.70 14.82 -1.39
CA PRO A 7 -23.52 14.56 -2.22
C PRO A 7 -23.88 14.04 -3.61
N ASP A 8 -23.29 14.63 -4.63
CA ASP A 8 -23.29 14.08 -5.99
C ASP A 8 -22.07 13.17 -6.15
N PHE A 9 -22.28 11.86 -6.18
CA PHE A 9 -21.22 10.87 -6.26
C PHE A 9 -20.48 10.84 -7.61
N THR A 10 -20.94 11.61 -8.59
CA THR A 10 -20.20 11.85 -9.84
C THR A 10 -19.25 13.05 -9.71
N ASN A 11 -19.40 13.85 -8.68
CA ASN A 11 -18.59 15.04 -8.40
C ASN A 11 -17.53 14.74 -7.36
N LYS A 12 -16.25 14.81 -7.75
CA LYS A 12 -15.11 14.55 -6.86
C LYS A 12 -15.06 15.46 -5.64
N GLN A 13 -15.51 16.70 -5.77
CA GLN A 13 -15.52 17.66 -4.66
C GLN A 13 -16.57 17.27 -3.61
N ASP A 14 -17.75 16.86 -4.04
CA ASP A 14 -18.81 16.42 -3.12
C ASP A 14 -18.41 15.14 -2.37
N ILE A 15 -17.68 14.24 -3.04
CA ILE A 15 -17.15 13.02 -2.43
C ILE A 15 -16.13 13.37 -1.33
N LEU A 16 -15.19 14.29 -1.60
CA LEU A 16 -14.21 14.74 -0.61
C LEU A 16 -14.88 15.42 0.60
N ILE A 17 -15.90 16.24 0.37
CA ILE A 17 -16.69 16.85 1.45
C ILE A 17 -17.37 15.78 2.29
N LEU A 18 -17.94 14.75 1.66
CA LEU A 18 -18.59 13.65 2.37
C LEU A 18 -17.59 12.84 3.19
N GLU A 19 -16.41 12.51 2.63
CA GLU A 19 -15.34 11.84 3.35
C GLU A 19 -14.94 12.60 4.61
N ASN A 20 -14.70 13.90 4.49
CA ASN A 20 -14.33 14.75 5.63
C ASN A 20 -15.42 14.78 6.71
N ILE A 21 -16.68 14.90 6.30
CA ILE A 21 -17.81 14.91 7.25
C ILE A 21 -17.91 13.57 7.98
N LEU A 22 -17.79 12.46 7.27
CA LEU A 22 -17.85 11.12 7.88
C LEU A 22 -16.65 10.85 8.80
N ASP A 23 -15.48 11.41 8.49
CA ASP A 23 -14.28 11.34 9.34
C ASP A 23 -14.46 12.18 10.62
N GLU A 24 -14.96 13.42 10.51
CA GLU A 24 -15.26 14.30 11.65
C GLU A 24 -16.25 13.68 12.65
N ILE A 25 -17.26 12.97 12.18
CA ILE A 25 -18.24 12.29 13.05
C ILE A 25 -17.77 10.90 13.51
N GLY A 26 -16.54 10.52 13.19
CA GLY A 26 -15.94 9.23 13.60
C GLY A 26 -16.54 8.00 12.92
N LEU A 27 -17.25 8.18 11.82
CA LEU A 27 -17.89 7.10 11.07
C LEU A 27 -17.05 6.61 9.90
N PHE A 28 -16.10 7.40 9.48
CA PHE A 28 -15.25 7.12 8.33
C PHE A 28 -13.83 6.86 8.78
N GLU A 29 -13.40 5.63 8.70
CA GLU A 29 -12.02 5.23 9.05
C GLU A 29 -11.13 4.98 7.84
N THR A 30 -11.55 5.37 6.64
CA THR A 30 -10.76 5.09 5.45
C THR A 30 -10.81 6.22 4.45
N ALA A 31 -9.65 6.53 3.90
CA ALA A 31 -9.57 7.25 2.66
C ALA A 31 -9.77 6.26 1.49
N LEU A 32 -10.99 6.00 1.08
CA LEU A 32 -11.26 5.57 -0.28
C LEU A 32 -10.96 6.75 -1.20
N SER A 33 -10.27 6.51 -2.32
CA SER A 33 -10.09 7.58 -3.28
C SER A 33 -11.44 8.02 -3.87
N PRO A 34 -11.62 9.29 -4.24
CA PRO A 34 -12.82 9.75 -4.93
C PRO A 34 -13.21 8.89 -6.14
N SER A 35 -12.22 8.32 -6.84
CA SER A 35 -12.45 7.42 -7.97
C SER A 35 -12.99 6.05 -7.58
N GLU A 36 -12.77 5.60 -6.34
CA GLU A 36 -13.33 4.35 -5.84
C GLU A 36 -14.73 4.52 -5.28
N LEU A 37 -14.99 5.65 -4.62
CA LEU A 37 -16.32 6.03 -4.17
C LEU A 37 -17.28 6.30 -5.34
N SER A 38 -16.76 6.77 -6.47
CA SER A 38 -17.54 7.04 -7.69
C SER A 38 -17.76 5.82 -8.59
N LYS A 39 -17.23 4.62 -8.26
CA LYS A 39 -17.48 3.41 -9.04
C LYS A 39 -18.92 2.95 -8.90
N ASP A 40 -19.57 2.71 -10.05
CA ASP A 40 -20.89 2.14 -10.09
C ASP A 40 -20.88 0.68 -9.60
N ALA A 41 -21.78 0.37 -8.67
CA ALA A 41 -22.17 -1.00 -8.38
C ALA A 41 -23.42 -1.34 -9.21
N THR A 42 -23.44 -2.52 -9.82
CA THR A 42 -24.63 -3.03 -10.50
C THR A 42 -25.53 -3.70 -9.48
N LEU A 43 -26.70 -3.12 -9.23
CA LEU A 43 -27.72 -3.67 -8.36
C LEU A 43 -28.52 -4.79 -9.09
N PRO A 44 -29.25 -5.65 -8.36
CA PRO A 44 -30.21 -6.57 -8.95
C PRO A 44 -31.18 -5.82 -9.89
N GLY A 45 -31.32 -6.30 -11.12
CA GLY A 45 -32.08 -5.62 -12.16
C GLY A 45 -31.24 -4.75 -13.13
N GLY A 46 -29.92 -4.76 -13.00
CA GLY A 46 -29.02 -4.07 -13.93
C GLY A 46 -28.87 -2.58 -13.69
N VAL A 47 -29.44 -2.03 -12.62
CA VAL A 47 -29.32 -0.60 -12.28
C VAL A 47 -27.93 -0.30 -11.75
N LYS A 48 -27.22 0.63 -12.39
CA LYS A 48 -25.93 1.11 -11.93
C LYS A 48 -26.11 2.19 -10.88
N THR A 49 -25.49 2.02 -9.73
CA THR A 49 -25.54 2.96 -8.61
C THR A 49 -24.13 3.24 -8.09
N PRO A 50 -23.75 4.48 -7.82
CA PRO A 50 -22.48 4.80 -7.20
C PRO A 50 -22.29 4.04 -5.89
N ARG A 51 -21.12 3.46 -5.69
CA ARG A 51 -20.81 2.62 -4.52
C ARG A 51 -19.91 3.38 -3.58
N ILE A 52 -20.40 3.65 -2.37
CA ILE A 52 -19.60 4.11 -1.23
C ILE A 52 -19.38 2.91 -0.31
N GLU A 53 -18.14 2.61 -0.02
CA GLU A 53 -17.78 1.66 1.01
C GLU A 53 -17.31 2.42 2.24
N ILE A 54 -18.10 2.42 3.29
CA ILE A 54 -17.86 3.09 4.58
C ILE A 54 -17.78 2.00 5.66
N LEU A 55 -16.90 2.08 6.65
CA LEU A 55 -16.90 1.22 7.83
C LEU A 55 -17.58 1.95 8.99
N ILE A 56 -18.69 1.44 9.48
CA ILE A 56 -19.35 1.98 10.67
C ILE A 56 -19.05 1.09 11.87
N LYS A 57 -18.38 1.63 12.85
CA LYS A 57 -18.04 0.88 14.07
C LYS A 57 -19.16 0.82 15.10
N LYS A 58 -19.98 1.84 15.26
CA LYS A 58 -20.91 1.94 16.38
C LYS A 58 -22.15 2.80 16.08
N ILE A 59 -22.80 2.59 14.95
CA ILE A 59 -24.06 3.30 14.68
C ILE A 59 -25.25 2.35 14.88
N ASN A 60 -26.32 2.88 15.46
CA ASN A 60 -27.57 2.15 15.59
C ASN A 60 -28.40 2.32 14.32
N ASN A 61 -29.28 1.35 14.01
CA ASN A 61 -30.29 1.54 12.97
C ASN A 61 -31.16 2.75 13.33
N ASP A 62 -31.59 3.47 12.30
CA ASP A 62 -32.43 4.66 12.40
C ASP A 62 -31.79 5.86 13.11
N GLU A 63 -30.48 5.81 13.36
CA GLU A 63 -29.74 6.96 13.86
C GLU A 63 -29.66 8.05 12.79
N GLU A 64 -30.10 9.26 13.13
CA GLU A 64 -30.02 10.42 12.27
C GLU A 64 -28.66 11.12 12.46
N LEU A 65 -27.94 11.31 11.34
CA LEU A 65 -26.68 12.00 11.29
C LEU A 65 -26.89 13.38 10.67
N GLU A 66 -26.63 14.42 11.43
CA GLU A 66 -26.66 15.79 10.94
C GLU A 66 -25.26 16.22 10.49
N LEU A 67 -25.15 16.69 9.26
CA LEU A 67 -23.91 17.19 8.70
C LEU A 67 -23.80 18.70 8.92
N ASN A 68 -22.58 19.24 8.92
CA ASN A 68 -22.30 20.67 9.14
C ASN A 68 -23.06 21.63 8.20
N ASN A 69 -23.56 21.12 7.08
CA ASN A 69 -24.39 21.88 6.15
C ASN A 69 -25.90 21.81 6.46
N GLY A 70 -26.31 21.18 7.57
CA GLY A 70 -27.70 20.95 7.96
C GLY A 70 -28.39 19.81 7.18
N SER A 71 -27.70 19.07 6.33
CA SER A 71 -28.25 17.86 5.70
C SER A 71 -28.30 16.71 6.74
N LYS A 72 -29.36 15.92 6.67
CA LYS A 72 -29.56 14.78 7.56
C LYS A 72 -29.56 13.47 6.79
N PHE A 73 -28.91 12.47 7.34
CA PHE A 73 -28.90 11.12 6.81
C PHE A 73 -29.43 10.15 7.87
N VAL A 74 -30.24 9.20 7.43
CA VAL A 74 -30.74 8.12 8.31
C VAL A 74 -30.05 6.84 7.94
N VAL A 75 -29.49 6.16 8.93
CA VAL A 75 -28.88 4.86 8.78
C VAL A 75 -29.95 3.79 8.85
N GLY A 76 -30.29 3.20 7.70
CA GLY A 76 -31.28 2.14 7.63
C GLY A 76 -30.66 0.74 7.39
N ASN A 77 -31.34 -0.29 7.88
CA ASN A 77 -31.05 -1.72 7.56
C ASN A 77 -29.58 -2.13 7.67
N LYS A 78 -29.03 -2.02 8.86
CA LYS A 78 -27.72 -2.58 9.20
C LYS A 78 -27.69 -4.07 8.97
N LYS A 79 -26.80 -4.54 8.11
CA LYS A 79 -26.54 -5.97 7.89
C LYS A 79 -25.08 -6.27 8.08
N GLU A 80 -24.77 -7.29 8.85
CA GLU A 80 -23.44 -7.87 8.88
C GLU A 80 -23.21 -8.65 7.59
N VAL A 81 -22.15 -8.29 6.87
CA VAL A 81 -21.73 -8.98 5.67
C VAL A 81 -20.29 -9.46 5.82
N LEU A 82 -20.05 -10.68 5.39
CA LEU A 82 -18.70 -11.22 5.31
C LEU A 82 -17.97 -10.55 4.14
N SER A 83 -16.99 -9.77 4.48
CA SER A 83 -16.11 -9.13 3.51
C SER A 83 -14.78 -9.86 3.46
N GLN A 84 -14.34 -10.27 2.28
CA GLN A 84 -13.02 -10.80 2.02
C GLN A 84 -12.17 -9.74 1.34
N LEU A 85 -11.51 -8.90 2.11
CA LEU A 85 -10.52 -7.96 1.60
C LEU A 85 -9.11 -8.45 1.95
N LYS A 86 -8.26 -8.62 0.94
CA LYS A 86 -6.83 -8.95 1.09
C LYS A 86 -6.56 -10.17 1.99
N GLY A 87 -7.33 -11.24 1.80
CA GLY A 87 -7.10 -12.51 2.48
C GLY A 87 -7.52 -12.57 3.95
N LYS A 88 -8.05 -11.49 4.50
CA LYS A 88 -8.69 -11.51 5.83
C LYS A 88 -10.20 -11.51 5.66
N THR A 89 -10.86 -12.48 6.26
CA THR A 89 -12.31 -12.46 6.42
C THR A 89 -12.62 -11.48 7.53
N SER A 90 -13.35 -10.41 7.22
CA SER A 90 -13.84 -9.46 8.21
C SER A 90 -15.36 -9.38 8.13
N ILE A 91 -15.99 -9.18 9.26
CA ILE A 91 -17.39 -8.83 9.32
C ILE A 91 -17.49 -7.32 9.15
N THR A 92 -18.16 -6.89 8.09
CA THR A 92 -18.45 -5.48 7.83
C THR A 92 -19.93 -5.23 7.98
N THR A 93 -20.30 -4.02 8.36
CA THR A 93 -21.69 -3.61 8.43
C THR A 93 -22.07 -2.90 7.12
N ALA A 94 -22.98 -3.47 6.37
CA ALA A 94 -23.61 -2.82 5.22
C ALA A 94 -24.77 -1.97 5.71
N ILE A 95 -24.83 -0.72 5.23
CA ILE A 95 -25.93 0.20 5.57
C ILE A 95 -26.49 0.84 4.31
N SER A 96 -27.78 1.21 4.42
CA SER A 96 -28.40 2.09 3.44
C SER A 96 -28.45 3.51 4.03
N LEU A 97 -28.00 4.49 3.26
CA LEU A 97 -28.13 5.90 3.58
C LEU A 97 -29.31 6.48 2.80
N THR A 98 -30.19 7.18 3.49
CA THR A 98 -31.26 7.96 2.87
C THR A 98 -31.09 9.42 3.25
N ASP A 99 -31.45 10.34 2.33
CA ASP A 99 -31.54 11.75 2.66
C ASP A 99 -32.78 12.04 3.53
N LYS A 100 -32.92 13.31 3.96
CA LYS A 100 -34.06 13.79 4.75
C LYS A 100 -35.44 13.59 4.08
N ASP A 101 -35.45 13.41 2.76
CA ASP A 101 -36.66 13.24 1.96
C ASP A 101 -36.92 11.74 1.65
N GLY A 102 -36.15 10.85 2.24
CA GLY A 102 -36.28 9.38 2.07
C GLY A 102 -35.66 8.83 0.80
N ASN A 103 -34.97 9.65 0.00
CA ASN A 103 -34.33 9.18 -1.21
C ASN A 103 -33.07 8.39 -0.87
N LYS A 104 -32.89 7.21 -1.46
CA LYS A 104 -31.65 6.45 -1.31
C LYS A 104 -30.49 7.20 -1.95
N ILE A 105 -29.51 7.57 -1.13
CA ILE A 105 -28.30 8.22 -1.59
C ILE A 105 -27.28 7.18 -2.07
N SER A 106 -27.14 6.06 -1.37
CA SER A 106 -26.33 4.92 -1.80
C SER A 106 -26.63 3.68 -0.98
N THR A 107 -26.25 2.51 -1.51
CA THR A 107 -26.05 1.31 -0.69
C THR A 107 -24.57 1.27 -0.35
N SER A 108 -24.21 1.37 0.92
CA SER A 108 -22.83 1.40 1.35
C SER A 108 -22.47 0.17 2.14
N ASP A 109 -21.45 -0.53 1.68
CA ASP A 109 -20.63 -1.38 2.51
C ASP A 109 -19.56 -0.51 3.12
N LEU A 110 -19.53 -0.38 4.43
CA LEU A 110 -18.53 0.39 5.13
C LEU A 110 -17.38 -0.53 5.48
N LYS A 111 -16.24 -0.34 4.88
CA LYS A 111 -15.04 -1.15 5.10
C LYS A 111 -13.95 -0.32 5.73
N LYS A 112 -13.38 -0.85 6.80
CA LYS A 112 -12.10 -0.39 7.28
C LYS A 112 -11.03 -0.82 6.27
N THR A 113 -10.43 0.10 5.55
CA THR A 113 -9.10 -0.12 5.00
C THR A 113 -8.12 0.14 6.13
N SER A 114 -7.85 -0.86 6.94
CA SER A 114 -6.67 -0.79 7.77
C SER A 114 -5.50 -0.73 6.83
N GLU A 115 -4.77 0.37 6.89
CA GLU A 115 -3.48 0.57 6.27
C GLU A 115 -3.49 1.14 4.85
N PHE A 116 -3.17 2.39 4.78
CA PHE A 116 -2.30 2.94 3.74
C PHE A 116 -0.98 2.16 3.77
N GLY A 117 -0.92 1.05 3.13
CA GLY A 117 0.26 0.20 3.17
C GLY A 117 0.02 -1.09 2.44
N GLY A 118 -0.28 -1.00 1.19
CA GLY A 118 -0.33 -2.12 0.29
C GLY A 118 -0.53 -1.59 -1.10
N GLY A 119 0.56 -1.38 -1.82
CA GLY A 119 0.54 -0.96 -3.21
C GLY A 119 -0.37 -1.81 -4.07
N GLY A 120 -1.62 -1.47 -4.11
CA GLY A 120 -2.53 -1.78 -5.19
C GLY A 120 -2.60 -0.53 -6.03
N GLY A 121 -2.10 -0.57 -7.26
CA GLY A 121 -2.08 0.56 -8.17
C GLY A 121 -3.47 1.16 -8.34
N MET A 122 -3.77 2.16 -7.57
CA MET A 122 -4.95 2.99 -7.70
C MET A 122 -4.65 4.08 -8.73
N ARG A 123 -5.27 4.01 -9.86
CA ARG A 123 -5.18 5.02 -10.93
C ARG A 123 -5.75 6.41 -10.56
N GLY A 124 -6.07 6.67 -9.32
CA GLY A 124 -6.46 7.97 -8.78
C GLY A 124 -5.72 8.33 -7.51
N GLY A 125 -5.09 7.35 -6.85
CA GLY A 125 -4.35 7.53 -5.59
C GLY A 125 -3.00 8.24 -5.73
N SER A 126 -2.40 8.30 -6.92
CA SER A 126 -1.09 8.94 -7.07
C SER A 126 -1.14 10.45 -6.78
N ALA A 127 -2.20 11.13 -7.17
CA ALA A 127 -2.33 12.58 -6.96
C ALA A 127 -2.59 12.91 -5.48
N LEU A 128 -3.45 12.15 -4.78
CA LEU A 128 -3.70 12.35 -3.36
C LEU A 128 -2.48 11.97 -2.52
N THR A 129 -1.82 10.85 -2.85
CA THR A 129 -0.55 10.45 -2.22
C THR A 129 0.49 11.54 -2.39
N ALA A 130 0.62 12.09 -3.60
CA ALA A 130 1.53 13.18 -3.89
C ALA A 130 1.24 14.44 -3.06
N LYS A 131 -0.03 14.79 -2.90
CA LYS A 131 -0.45 15.91 -2.04
C LYS A 131 -0.13 15.65 -0.57
N ALA A 132 -0.38 14.44 -0.07
CA ALA A 132 -0.11 14.07 1.31
C ALA A 132 1.40 14.09 1.64
N GLU A 133 2.24 13.62 0.72
CA GLU A 133 3.70 13.69 0.84
C GLU A 133 4.19 15.15 0.82
N SER A 134 3.63 15.98 -0.05
CA SER A 134 3.90 17.43 -0.07
C SER A 134 3.41 18.12 1.21
N ALA A 135 2.27 17.74 1.73
CA ALA A 135 1.73 18.23 3.00
C ALA A 135 2.65 17.89 4.17
N GLN A 136 3.25 16.68 4.20
CA GLN A 136 4.25 16.34 5.20
C GLN A 136 5.48 17.25 5.14
N CYS A 137 5.94 17.65 3.93
CA CYS A 137 7.03 18.61 3.78
C CYS A 137 6.70 19.96 4.44
N ILE A 138 5.47 20.46 4.28
CA ILE A 138 5.01 21.71 4.90
C ILE A 138 5.04 21.60 6.42
N VAL A 139 4.44 20.54 6.99
CA VAL A 139 4.38 20.35 8.44
C VAL A 139 5.77 20.15 9.05
N ASN A 140 6.65 19.39 8.37
CA ASN A 140 8.05 19.29 8.78
C ASN A 140 8.72 20.67 8.84
N GLN A 141 8.50 21.51 7.81
CA GLN A 141 9.12 22.83 7.78
C GLN A 141 8.61 23.76 8.90
N ILE A 142 7.31 23.70 9.23
CA ILE A 142 6.75 24.42 10.39
C ILE A 142 7.46 23.94 11.65
N ARG A 143 7.57 22.62 11.85
CA ARG A 143 8.21 22.02 13.02
C ARG A 143 9.67 22.45 13.18
N TYR A 144 10.45 22.49 12.10
CA TYR A 144 11.85 22.93 12.13
C TYR A 144 12.00 24.44 12.34
N SER A 145 10.99 25.24 12.00
CA SER A 145 11.00 26.69 12.18
C SER A 145 10.50 27.15 13.57
N SER A 146 9.57 26.38 14.19
CA SER A 146 8.82 26.84 15.38
C SER A 146 9.09 26.01 16.65
N GLY A 147 9.87 24.94 16.58
CA GLY A 147 10.03 23.99 17.67
C GLY A 147 8.93 22.94 17.70
N LYS A 148 8.71 22.25 18.83
CA LYS A 148 7.64 21.23 18.93
C LYS A 148 6.29 21.86 18.64
N ILE A 149 5.48 21.19 17.81
CA ILE A 149 4.17 21.67 17.35
C ILE A 149 3.05 20.72 17.77
N GLU A 150 1.88 21.29 17.96
CA GLU A 150 0.61 20.59 18.09
C GLU A 150 -0.26 20.88 16.84
N ILE A 151 -1.42 20.26 16.74
CA ILE A 151 -2.29 20.39 15.56
C ILE A 151 -2.69 21.85 15.34
N ASP A 152 -3.02 22.58 16.41
CA ASP A 152 -3.50 23.97 16.37
C ASP A 152 -2.39 24.96 15.95
N ASP A 153 -1.12 24.55 15.98
CA ASP A 153 -0.01 25.39 15.50
C ASP A 153 0.10 25.38 13.97
N VAL A 154 -0.56 24.45 13.28
CA VAL A 154 -0.55 24.35 11.81
C VAL A 154 -1.67 25.19 11.21
N THR A 155 -1.55 26.49 11.39
CA THR A 155 -2.50 27.47 10.86
C THR A 155 -2.22 27.80 9.39
N GLU A 156 -3.16 28.43 8.71
CA GLU A 156 -2.97 28.92 7.33
C GLU A 156 -1.76 29.86 7.23
N GLU A 157 -1.54 30.72 8.23
CA GLU A 157 -0.40 31.63 8.29
C GLU A 157 0.91 30.84 8.42
N ALA A 158 0.97 29.85 9.32
CA ALA A 158 2.12 28.98 9.50
C ALA A 158 2.44 28.20 8.21
N ILE A 159 1.42 27.64 7.55
CA ILE A 159 1.56 26.96 6.25
C ILE A 159 2.16 27.92 5.22
N ASN A 160 1.58 29.11 5.03
CA ASN A 160 2.03 30.08 4.04
C ASN A 160 3.47 30.57 4.29
N SER A 161 3.89 30.63 5.55
CA SER A 161 5.28 31.01 5.93
C SER A 161 6.34 30.02 5.46
N THR A 162 5.93 28.82 5.04
CA THR A 162 6.85 27.76 4.54
C THR A 162 7.02 27.80 3.01
N LYS A 163 6.23 28.58 2.28
CA LYS A 163 6.12 28.52 0.82
C LYS A 163 7.49 28.60 0.10
N ASP A 164 8.36 29.49 0.56
CA ASP A 164 9.70 29.69 -0.01
C ASP A 164 10.78 28.80 0.65
N LYS A 165 10.40 27.95 1.60
CA LYS A 165 11.30 27.11 2.39
C LYS A 165 11.16 25.62 2.09
N VAL A 166 10.18 25.25 1.27
CA VAL A 166 9.94 23.86 0.83
C VAL A 166 10.09 23.77 -0.68
N ALA A 167 10.66 22.67 -1.15
CA ALA A 167 10.86 22.39 -2.58
C ALA A 167 9.89 21.27 -3.00
N ILE A 168 8.63 21.63 -3.22
CA ILE A 168 7.54 20.72 -3.59
C ILE A 168 6.82 21.19 -4.85
N THR A 169 6.16 20.26 -5.54
CA THR A 169 5.54 20.57 -6.86
C THR A 169 4.13 21.13 -6.78
N ASP A 170 3.39 20.91 -5.69
CA ASP A 170 2.00 21.32 -5.50
C ASP A 170 1.80 21.84 -4.07
N PHE A 171 2.24 23.08 -3.83
CA PHE A 171 2.12 23.69 -2.50
C PHE A 171 0.66 23.95 -2.13
N ASP A 172 -0.10 24.58 -3.05
CA ASP A 172 -1.45 25.00 -2.75
C ASP A 172 -2.40 23.81 -2.51
N GLY A 173 -2.24 22.72 -3.31
CA GLY A 173 -2.98 21.49 -3.08
C GLY A 173 -2.61 20.75 -1.81
N ALA A 174 -1.35 20.84 -1.36
CA ALA A 174 -0.89 20.28 -0.10
C ALA A 174 -1.42 21.09 1.10
N ALA A 175 -1.41 22.43 1.00
CA ALA A 175 -1.98 23.33 1.99
C ALA A 175 -3.49 23.10 2.16
N GLU A 176 -4.22 23.02 1.04
CA GLU A 176 -5.66 22.69 1.04
C GLU A 176 -5.93 21.35 1.75
N LEU A 177 -5.10 20.33 1.51
CA LEU A 177 -5.23 19.02 2.16
C LEU A 177 -5.08 19.13 3.68
N LEU A 178 -4.10 19.89 4.17
CA LEU A 178 -3.88 20.09 5.62
C LEU A 178 -5.04 20.81 6.28
N LEU A 179 -5.54 21.89 5.68
CA LEU A 179 -6.61 22.71 6.24
C LEU A 179 -7.97 21.99 6.26
N ASN A 180 -8.20 21.07 5.33
CA ASN A 180 -9.48 20.42 5.16
C ASN A 180 -9.49 18.94 5.60
N ASN A 181 -8.39 18.40 6.15
CA ASN A 181 -8.34 16.99 6.54
C ASN A 181 -7.58 16.76 7.87
N PRO A 182 -8.30 16.86 9.02
CA PRO A 182 -7.71 16.69 10.35
C PRO A 182 -6.96 15.37 10.55
N GLY A 183 -7.43 14.29 9.93
CA GLY A 183 -6.77 12.97 10.06
C GLY A 183 -5.39 12.91 9.39
N TRP A 184 -5.18 13.64 8.30
CA TRP A 184 -3.85 13.79 7.69
C TRP A 184 -2.98 14.74 8.50
N LEU A 185 -3.56 15.85 8.96
CA LEU A 185 -2.86 16.83 9.78
C LEU A 185 -2.29 16.20 11.07
N ASN A 186 -3.10 15.46 11.80
CA ASN A 186 -2.67 14.77 13.03
C ASN A 186 -1.51 13.81 12.77
N SER A 187 -1.63 12.97 11.72
CA SER A 187 -0.55 12.08 11.31
C SER A 187 0.73 12.83 10.97
N SER A 188 0.62 13.93 10.23
CA SER A 188 1.77 14.72 9.78
C SER A 188 2.47 15.43 10.93
N VAL A 189 1.74 15.95 11.91
CA VAL A 189 2.29 16.58 13.13
C VAL A 189 3.08 15.55 13.94
N GLY A 190 2.52 14.37 14.17
CA GLY A 190 3.22 13.28 14.87
C GLY A 190 4.53 12.91 14.21
N ILE A 191 4.51 12.68 12.89
CA ILE A 191 5.72 12.35 12.11
C ILE A 191 6.75 13.50 12.15
N ALA A 192 6.32 14.75 11.99
CA ALA A 192 7.22 15.91 12.01
C ALA A 192 7.92 16.06 13.36
N ASN A 193 7.20 15.87 14.47
CA ASN A 193 7.79 15.93 15.81
C ASN A 193 8.82 14.81 16.01
N GLU A 194 8.52 13.59 15.58
CA GLU A 194 9.46 12.46 15.68
C GLU A 194 10.71 12.68 14.81
N LEU A 195 10.55 13.13 13.56
CA LEU A 195 11.69 13.44 12.69
C LEU A 195 12.59 14.50 13.32
N ALA A 196 12.03 15.60 13.81
CA ALA A 196 12.81 16.69 14.38
C ALA A 196 13.33 16.40 15.81
N SER A 197 12.85 15.35 16.47
CA SER A 197 13.47 14.86 17.71
C SER A 197 14.75 14.08 17.45
N LYS A 198 14.86 13.48 16.26
CA LYS A 198 15.99 12.62 15.89
C LYS A 198 17.02 13.32 15.01
N TYR A 199 16.60 14.22 14.11
CA TYR A 199 17.46 14.88 13.13
C TYR A 199 17.45 16.39 13.34
N SER A 200 18.64 17.00 13.50
CA SER A 200 18.74 18.37 14.04
C SER A 200 18.49 19.49 13.03
N GLY A 201 18.59 19.24 11.70
CA GLY A 201 18.44 20.30 10.69
C GLY A 201 19.46 21.45 10.79
N PRO A 202 19.31 22.53 10.02
CA PRO A 202 18.15 22.89 9.19
C PRO A 202 18.02 22.06 7.91
N PHE A 203 16.81 21.89 7.42
CA PHE A 203 16.54 21.17 6.17
C PHE A 203 15.62 21.96 5.25
N ILE A 204 15.83 21.81 3.94
CA ILE A 204 14.87 22.10 2.89
C ILE A 204 14.11 20.78 2.64
N GLN A 205 12.80 20.82 2.73
CA GLN A 205 11.94 19.66 2.51
C GLN A 205 11.67 19.49 1.01
N ASN A 206 12.02 18.33 0.44
CA ASN A 206 11.98 18.09 -1.00
C ASN A 206 11.02 16.99 -1.37
N ARG A 207 10.11 17.27 -2.34
CA ARG A 207 9.26 16.27 -2.96
C ARG A 207 9.01 16.62 -4.42
N GLY A 208 9.47 15.75 -5.35
CA GLY A 208 9.37 16.01 -6.79
C GLY A 208 10.10 17.26 -7.27
N SER A 209 10.97 17.84 -6.46
CA SER A 209 11.80 19.01 -6.74
C SER A 209 12.88 18.69 -7.77
N ASP A 210 13.58 19.73 -8.21
CA ASP A 210 14.72 19.55 -9.12
C ASP A 210 15.88 18.80 -8.46
N TRP A 211 16.06 18.94 -7.14
CA TRP A 211 17.02 18.13 -6.39
C TRP A 211 16.69 16.64 -6.49
N VAL A 212 15.42 16.26 -6.25
CA VAL A 212 14.96 14.86 -6.37
C VAL A 212 15.12 14.37 -7.80
N LYS A 213 14.77 15.17 -8.80
CA LYS A 213 14.93 14.79 -10.21
C LYS A 213 16.42 14.56 -10.59
N ARG A 214 17.35 15.37 -10.06
CA ARG A 214 18.80 15.17 -10.27
C ARG A 214 19.28 13.86 -9.64
N LEU A 215 18.86 13.56 -8.41
CA LEU A 215 19.15 12.29 -7.75
C LEU A 215 18.61 11.10 -8.57
N GLU A 216 17.35 11.17 -8.97
CA GLU A 216 16.73 10.12 -9.79
C GLU A 216 17.42 9.94 -11.14
N ALA A 217 17.83 11.03 -11.80
CA ALA A 217 18.56 10.99 -13.07
C ALA A 217 19.94 10.35 -12.91
N ALA A 218 20.61 10.58 -11.79
CA ALA A 218 21.89 9.97 -11.47
C ALA A 218 21.77 8.45 -11.19
N VAL A 219 20.68 8.03 -10.57
CA VAL A 219 20.47 6.64 -10.11
C VAL A 219 19.84 5.74 -11.17
N LYS A 220 18.78 6.18 -11.85
CA LYS A 220 17.97 5.35 -12.78
C LYS A 220 18.79 4.55 -13.81
N PRO A 221 19.81 5.12 -14.49
CA PRO A 221 20.60 4.37 -15.47
C PRO A 221 21.39 3.20 -14.86
N LYS A 222 21.71 3.27 -13.57
CA LYS A 222 22.57 2.33 -12.85
C LYS A 222 21.81 1.17 -12.19
N LEU A 223 20.48 1.28 -12.08
CA LEU A 223 19.66 0.30 -11.37
C LEU A 223 19.67 -1.08 -12.03
N LYS A 224 19.70 -1.14 -13.35
CA LYS A 224 19.67 -2.39 -14.09
C LYS A 224 20.86 -3.28 -13.78
N ASP A 225 22.04 -2.71 -13.70
CA ASP A 225 23.30 -3.42 -13.42
C ASP A 225 23.33 -3.93 -11.97
N ALA A 226 22.65 -3.24 -11.07
CA ALA A 226 22.45 -3.66 -9.69
C ALA A 226 21.27 -4.66 -9.50
N GLY A 227 20.62 -5.09 -10.58
CA GLY A 227 19.48 -6.02 -10.53
C GLY A 227 18.18 -5.38 -9.99
N ILE A 228 18.14 -4.08 -9.87
CA ILE A 228 16.98 -3.32 -9.39
C ILE A 228 16.15 -2.83 -10.60
N LYS A 229 14.85 -3.11 -10.62
CA LYS A 229 13.98 -2.74 -11.74
C LYS A 229 13.26 -1.40 -11.55
N ASP A 230 13.07 -0.97 -10.33
CA ASP A 230 12.27 0.19 -9.97
C ASP A 230 13.04 1.05 -8.96
N ILE A 231 13.04 2.37 -9.15
CA ILE A 231 13.69 3.30 -8.25
C ILE A 231 13.16 3.20 -6.82
N ASN A 232 11.88 2.89 -6.65
CA ASN A 232 11.27 2.64 -5.32
C ASN A 232 11.82 1.38 -4.63
N LYS A 233 12.56 0.52 -5.34
CA LYS A 233 13.26 -0.63 -4.78
C LYS A 233 14.70 -0.30 -4.40
N TRP A 234 15.27 0.75 -4.98
CA TRP A 234 16.52 1.34 -4.55
C TRP A 234 16.31 2.21 -3.31
N SER A 235 15.34 3.13 -3.34
CA SER A 235 14.90 3.92 -2.18
C SER A 235 13.40 4.17 -2.26
N PRO A 236 12.63 3.76 -1.23
CA PRO A 236 11.21 4.04 -1.14
C PRO A 236 10.92 5.41 -0.49
N ALA A 237 11.91 6.31 -0.44
CA ALA A 237 11.74 7.63 0.12
C ALA A 237 10.72 8.44 -0.68
N ASP A 238 9.65 8.84 -0.01
CA ASP A 238 8.58 9.67 -0.56
C ASP A 238 8.96 11.15 -0.52
N ILE A 239 9.72 11.55 0.51
CA ILE A 239 10.27 12.90 0.69
C ILE A 239 11.76 12.84 1.08
N TRP A 240 12.46 13.95 0.83
CA TRP A 240 13.86 14.11 1.21
C TRP A 240 14.05 15.39 2.02
N MET A 241 14.65 15.25 3.20
CA MET A 241 15.09 16.36 4.03
C MET A 241 16.57 16.61 3.70
N VAL A 242 16.87 17.78 3.17
CA VAL A 242 18.20 18.10 2.62
C VAL A 242 18.71 19.38 3.26
N ALA A 243 19.91 19.35 3.84
CA ALA A 243 20.54 20.53 4.38
C ALA A 243 20.79 21.56 3.27
N PRO A 244 20.71 22.88 3.54
CA PRO A 244 20.87 23.91 2.52
C PRO A 244 22.18 23.84 1.74
N ASP A 245 23.28 23.44 2.39
CA ASP A 245 24.60 23.27 1.80
C ASP A 245 24.72 22.03 0.89
N GLU A 246 23.77 21.10 0.94
CA GLU A 246 23.73 19.90 0.10
C GLU A 246 22.73 20.03 -1.09
N MET A 247 22.11 21.19 -1.25
CA MET A 247 21.16 21.38 -2.36
C MET A 247 21.81 21.32 -3.73
N ASP A 248 23.10 21.65 -3.85
CA ASP A 248 23.87 21.62 -5.10
C ASP A 248 24.86 20.44 -5.18
N ILE A 249 24.61 19.38 -4.38
CA ILE A 249 25.46 18.18 -4.35
C ILE A 249 25.66 17.57 -5.74
N ASN A 250 26.88 17.15 -6.04
CA ASN A 250 27.22 16.40 -7.25
C ASN A 250 27.14 14.90 -6.97
N TRP A 251 26.39 14.19 -7.81
CA TRP A 251 26.22 12.76 -7.67
C TRP A 251 27.36 11.99 -8.33
N PRO A 252 27.96 10.99 -7.65
CA PRO A 252 28.99 10.13 -8.20
C PRO A 252 28.53 9.27 -9.38
N ASP A 253 29.51 8.69 -10.08
CA ASP A 253 29.28 7.93 -11.31
C ASP A 253 28.73 6.51 -11.09
N THR A 254 28.92 5.92 -9.92
CA THR A 254 28.45 4.56 -9.62
C THR A 254 27.35 4.54 -8.55
N LEU A 255 26.49 3.54 -8.60
CA LEU A 255 25.42 3.38 -7.60
C LEU A 255 25.97 3.15 -6.20
N GLY A 256 27.08 2.42 -6.09
CA GLY A 256 27.76 2.15 -4.82
C GLY A 256 28.28 3.45 -4.17
N GLU A 257 28.93 4.31 -4.95
CA GLU A 257 29.41 5.61 -4.45
C GLU A 257 28.27 6.54 -4.07
N ILE A 258 27.14 6.55 -4.84
CA ILE A 258 25.93 7.30 -4.46
C ILE A 258 25.40 6.80 -3.12
N ASN A 259 25.30 5.49 -2.91
CA ASN A 259 24.83 4.92 -1.65
C ASN A 259 25.76 5.26 -0.48
N THR A 260 27.08 5.22 -0.70
CA THR A 260 28.08 5.60 0.31
C THR A 260 27.93 7.08 0.68
N LEU A 261 27.82 7.96 -0.33
CA LEU A 261 27.61 9.38 -0.10
C LEU A 261 26.31 9.67 0.66
N LEU A 262 25.21 8.99 0.30
CA LEU A 262 23.95 9.15 1.02
C LEU A 262 24.05 8.66 2.48
N LEU A 263 24.79 7.58 2.74
CA LEU A 263 25.04 7.09 4.10
C LEU A 263 25.89 8.08 4.91
N GLU A 264 26.95 8.65 4.32
CA GLU A 264 27.76 9.68 4.96
C GLU A 264 26.90 10.90 5.31
N LYS A 265 26.12 11.39 4.35
CA LYS A 265 25.23 12.56 4.54
C LYS A 265 24.09 12.27 5.52
N TYR A 266 23.62 11.04 5.58
CA TYR A 266 22.66 10.59 6.60
C TYR A 266 23.29 10.67 8.02
N ASN A 267 24.51 10.16 8.18
CA ASN A 267 25.23 10.18 9.46
C ASN A 267 25.62 11.59 9.94
N GLU A 268 25.73 12.54 9.00
CA GLU A 268 25.95 13.95 9.26
C GLU A 268 24.67 14.75 9.54
N ASP A 269 23.50 14.12 9.56
CA ASP A 269 22.17 14.74 9.59
C ASP A 269 21.94 15.74 8.43
N LYS A 270 22.49 15.48 7.24
CA LYS A 270 22.43 16.41 6.10
C LYS A 270 21.46 15.99 4.99
N ILE A 271 21.34 14.69 4.72
CA ILE A 271 20.40 14.15 3.71
C ILE A 271 19.67 12.96 4.29
N ILE A 272 18.36 13.11 4.51
CA ILE A 272 17.51 12.08 5.08
C ILE A 272 16.38 11.74 4.11
N GLY A 273 16.41 10.54 3.53
CA GLY A 273 15.28 10.00 2.76
C GLY A 273 14.22 9.43 3.68
N VAL A 274 12.97 9.84 3.55
CA VAL A 274 11.87 9.41 4.43
C VAL A 274 10.76 8.75 3.62
N SER A 275 10.47 7.48 3.94
CA SER A 275 9.29 6.78 3.44
C SER A 275 8.14 6.95 4.42
N LEU A 276 7.03 7.49 3.94
CA LEU A 276 5.89 7.87 4.76
C LEU A 276 4.82 6.77 4.79
N LYS A 277 4.30 6.54 5.98
CA LYS A 277 3.06 5.79 6.17
C LYS A 277 2.15 6.61 7.05
N LYS A 278 0.85 6.58 6.80
CA LYS A 278 -0.10 7.29 7.67
C LYS A 278 0.08 6.76 9.09
N ALA A 279 0.58 7.60 9.98
CA ALA A 279 0.72 7.28 11.39
C ALA A 279 -0.65 7.29 12.07
N GLY A 280 -0.80 6.45 13.11
CA GLY A 280 -1.88 6.62 14.08
C GLY A 280 -1.54 7.74 15.09
N ASN A 281 -2.06 7.63 16.30
CA ASN A 281 -1.81 8.61 17.36
C ASN A 281 -0.35 8.63 17.87
N ASN A 282 0.43 7.61 17.54
CA ASN A 282 1.85 7.50 17.92
C ASN A 282 2.68 7.27 16.66
N ALA A 283 3.41 8.26 16.24
CA ALA A 283 4.38 8.13 15.15
C ALA A 283 5.64 7.41 15.64
N SER A 284 6.27 6.66 14.75
CA SER A 284 7.53 5.97 15.03
C SER A 284 8.48 6.04 13.82
N LEU A 285 9.77 6.03 14.08
CA LEU A 285 10.81 6.03 13.06
C LEU A 285 11.62 4.73 13.08
N LYS A 286 11.81 4.13 11.92
CA LYS A 286 12.69 2.98 11.76
C LYS A 286 13.65 3.23 10.60
N VAL A 287 14.94 3.05 10.84
CA VAL A 287 16.00 3.16 9.83
C VAL A 287 16.17 1.83 9.09
N PHE A 288 16.38 1.91 7.78
CA PHE A 288 16.64 0.77 6.92
C PHE A 288 17.92 0.99 6.13
N ASN A 289 18.62 -0.10 5.82
CA ASN A 289 19.86 -0.13 5.04
C ASN A 289 21.02 0.62 5.72
N ASP A 290 20.99 0.74 7.04
CA ASP A 290 22.12 1.18 7.84
C ASP A 290 23.04 -0.04 8.06
N PRO A 291 24.29 -0.02 7.56
CA PRO A 291 25.20 -1.16 7.69
C PRO A 291 25.65 -1.43 9.12
N THR A 292 25.42 -0.50 10.04
CA THR A 292 25.73 -0.69 11.48
C THR A 292 24.61 -1.42 12.23
N ILE A 293 23.43 -1.52 11.62
CA ILE A 293 22.28 -2.23 12.19
C ILE A 293 22.23 -3.64 11.62
N GLU A 294 22.26 -4.63 12.49
CA GLU A 294 22.13 -6.03 12.06
C GLU A 294 20.79 -6.24 11.34
N THR A 295 20.86 -6.72 10.10
CA THR A 295 19.65 -7.03 9.30
C THR A 295 18.88 -8.15 9.96
N THR A 296 17.59 -7.94 10.20
CA THR A 296 16.71 -8.98 10.71
C THR A 296 16.73 -10.17 9.75
N LYS A 297 17.17 -11.33 10.23
CA LYS A 297 17.07 -12.58 9.51
C LYS A 297 15.74 -13.24 9.85
N TYR A 298 15.05 -13.68 8.82
CA TYR A 298 13.77 -14.37 8.95
C TYR A 298 13.99 -15.87 8.77
N GLU A 299 13.31 -16.66 9.58
CA GLU A 299 13.43 -18.11 9.59
C GLU A 299 12.17 -18.75 9.00
N TYR A 300 12.36 -19.65 8.03
CA TYR A 300 11.28 -20.45 7.43
C TYR A 300 10.56 -21.30 8.46
N LYS A 301 9.23 -21.28 8.45
CA LYS A 301 8.37 -22.04 9.39
C LYS A 301 7.39 -22.98 8.68
N GLY A 302 7.43 -23.07 7.36
CA GLY A 302 6.56 -23.93 6.59
C GLY A 302 5.74 -23.22 5.53
N ILE A 303 4.76 -23.94 4.99
CA ILE A 303 3.81 -23.43 3.99
C ILE A 303 2.38 -23.49 4.48
N ASP A 304 1.51 -22.61 3.94
CA ASP A 304 0.06 -22.73 4.05
C ASP A 304 -0.54 -22.67 2.64
N PRO A 305 -0.95 -23.82 2.09
CA PRO A 305 -1.41 -23.89 0.71
C PRO A 305 -2.82 -23.34 0.50
N ARG A 306 -3.61 -23.08 1.55
CA ARG A 306 -4.98 -22.52 1.45
C ARG A 306 -5.87 -23.23 0.44
N VAL A 307 -6.38 -24.41 0.76
CA VAL A 307 -7.15 -25.32 -0.14
C VAL A 307 -8.13 -24.59 -1.07
N ASN A 308 -9.02 -23.78 -0.51
CA ASN A 308 -10.15 -23.17 -1.25
C ASN A 308 -9.83 -21.77 -1.86
N ALA A 309 -8.58 -21.29 -1.77
CA ALA A 309 -8.18 -19.97 -2.25
C ALA A 309 -7.15 -20.07 -3.38
N ALA A 310 -7.19 -19.10 -4.31
CA ALA A 310 -6.27 -18.99 -5.43
C ALA A 310 -4.88 -18.44 -5.01
N LYS A 311 -4.37 -18.89 -3.86
CA LYS A 311 -3.14 -18.43 -3.24
C LYS A 311 -2.50 -19.49 -2.35
N ALA A 312 -1.22 -19.27 -2.01
CA ALA A 312 -0.50 -20.04 -1.01
C ALA A 312 0.48 -19.11 -0.28
N TYR A 313 0.98 -19.54 0.87
CA TYR A 313 1.88 -18.76 1.72
C TYR A 313 3.17 -19.52 2.04
N ILE A 314 4.26 -18.79 2.09
CA ILE A 314 5.44 -19.16 2.85
C ILE A 314 5.35 -18.49 4.21
N LEU A 315 5.48 -19.27 5.27
CA LEU A 315 5.41 -18.81 6.66
C LEU A 315 6.82 -18.60 7.21
N PHE A 316 7.02 -17.51 7.92
CA PHE A 316 8.27 -17.21 8.63
C PHE A 316 7.96 -16.34 9.86
N ASP A 317 8.55 -16.66 10.98
CA ASP A 317 8.29 -16.01 12.26
C ASP A 317 6.78 -15.72 12.49
N ASP A 318 6.38 -14.44 12.61
CA ASP A 318 5.00 -13.99 12.75
C ASP A 318 4.45 -13.32 11.46
N ALA A 319 5.07 -13.62 10.32
CA ALA A 319 4.74 -13.05 9.02
C ALA A 319 4.68 -14.14 7.93
N ALA A 320 4.31 -13.75 6.73
CA ALA A 320 4.24 -14.63 5.57
C ALA A 320 4.47 -13.88 4.25
N ILE A 321 4.85 -14.60 3.20
CA ILE A 321 4.74 -14.13 1.82
C ILE A 321 3.49 -14.78 1.21
N GLU A 322 2.51 -13.97 0.83
CA GLU A 322 1.34 -14.40 0.08
C GLU A 322 1.65 -14.42 -1.42
N PHE A 323 1.58 -15.56 -2.07
CA PHE A 323 1.73 -15.70 -3.51
C PHE A 323 0.39 -15.87 -4.20
N ARG A 324 0.07 -15.01 -5.16
CA ARG A 324 -1.14 -15.07 -6.00
C ARG A 324 -1.12 -14.11 -7.18
N ASN A 325 -2.09 -14.21 -8.06
CA ASN A 325 -2.38 -13.16 -9.03
C ASN A 325 -3.09 -11.98 -8.34
N PHE A 326 -2.56 -10.78 -8.53
CA PHE A 326 -3.12 -9.52 -7.98
C PHE A 326 -3.94 -8.73 -9.01
N GLY A 327 -3.84 -9.06 -10.28
CA GLY A 327 -4.57 -8.43 -11.36
C GLY A 327 -4.74 -9.35 -12.56
N GLY A 328 -5.91 -9.96 -12.73
CA GLY A 328 -6.19 -10.87 -13.84
C GLY A 328 -5.31 -12.12 -13.87
N LEU A 329 -5.18 -12.74 -15.04
CA LEU A 329 -4.50 -14.03 -15.21
C LEU A 329 -2.96 -13.94 -15.30
N THR A 330 -2.38 -12.74 -15.34
CA THR A 330 -0.92 -12.56 -15.57
C THR A 330 -0.20 -11.78 -14.48
N GLY A 331 -0.93 -11.26 -13.50
CA GLY A 331 -0.38 -10.41 -12.43
C GLY A 331 0.15 -11.20 -11.23
N PHE A 332 0.87 -12.30 -11.44
CA PHE A 332 1.39 -13.11 -10.34
C PHE A 332 2.57 -12.44 -9.64
N MET A 333 2.50 -12.37 -8.31
CA MET A 333 3.55 -11.83 -7.45
C MET A 333 3.41 -12.31 -6.00
N GLY A 334 4.44 -12.06 -5.20
CA GLY A 334 4.41 -12.21 -3.75
C GLY A 334 4.10 -10.89 -3.03
N GLU A 335 3.40 -10.94 -1.91
CA GLU A 335 3.19 -9.81 -1.00
C GLU A 335 3.55 -10.22 0.44
N ILE A 336 4.43 -9.45 1.09
CA ILE A 336 4.77 -9.68 2.49
C ILE A 336 3.63 -9.18 3.36
N ILE A 337 3.15 -10.05 4.25
CA ILE A 337 2.08 -9.76 5.20
C ILE A 337 2.54 -10.11 6.62
N GLY A 338 2.13 -9.30 7.60
CA GLY A 338 2.48 -9.50 9.02
C GLY A 338 2.84 -8.19 9.70
N LYS A 339 2.89 -8.21 11.05
CA LYS A 339 3.10 -6.99 11.84
C LYS A 339 4.57 -6.55 11.91
N LYS A 340 5.51 -7.49 11.89
CA LYS A 340 6.94 -7.21 12.07
C LYS A 340 7.69 -7.04 10.74
N ALA A 341 7.17 -7.60 9.65
CA ALA A 341 7.78 -7.46 8.35
C ALA A 341 7.58 -6.04 7.78
N ALA A 342 8.57 -5.55 7.05
CA ALA A 342 8.54 -4.20 6.48
C ALA A 342 7.41 -3.98 5.45
N GLY A 343 6.73 -5.06 5.04
CA GLY A 343 5.72 -5.04 3.98
C GLY A 343 6.36 -4.84 2.59
N GLY A 344 5.63 -5.13 1.56
CA GLY A 344 6.09 -4.89 0.19
C GLY A 344 5.68 -6.00 -0.76
N LYS A 345 5.88 -5.75 -2.05
CA LYS A 345 5.58 -6.71 -3.11
C LYS A 345 6.82 -7.11 -3.86
N VAL A 346 6.86 -8.37 -4.28
CA VAL A 346 7.90 -8.94 -5.12
C VAL A 346 7.26 -9.53 -6.38
N GLY A 347 7.66 -9.00 -7.54
CA GLY A 347 7.14 -9.47 -8.83
C GLY A 347 7.70 -10.85 -9.20
N TYR A 348 6.95 -11.58 -10.05
CA TYR A 348 7.33 -12.93 -10.47
C TYR A 348 8.77 -13.05 -10.99
N SER A 349 9.27 -12.07 -11.73
CA SER A 349 10.63 -12.11 -12.28
C SER A 349 11.72 -12.13 -11.20
N ILE A 350 11.46 -11.54 -10.03
CA ILE A 350 12.39 -11.55 -8.89
C ILE A 350 12.29 -12.89 -8.17
N VAL A 351 11.06 -13.39 -7.95
CA VAL A 351 10.84 -14.73 -7.40
C VAL A 351 11.55 -15.78 -8.27
N LYS A 352 11.37 -15.70 -9.60
CA LYS A 352 12.03 -16.59 -10.56
C LYS A 352 13.55 -16.47 -10.49
N LYS A 353 14.09 -15.25 -10.38
CA LYS A 353 15.53 -15.03 -10.26
C LYS A 353 16.08 -15.66 -8.98
N ALA A 354 15.46 -15.38 -7.84
CA ALA A 354 15.89 -15.94 -6.55
C ALA A 354 15.88 -17.47 -6.55
N LEU A 355 14.90 -18.10 -7.19
CA LEU A 355 14.85 -19.56 -7.32
C LEU A 355 15.84 -20.10 -8.35
N ASN A 356 16.02 -19.44 -9.50
CA ASN A 356 17.02 -19.83 -10.49
C ASN A 356 18.44 -19.75 -9.95
N ASP A 357 18.77 -18.75 -9.14
CA ASP A 357 20.06 -18.60 -8.49
C ASP A 357 20.34 -19.78 -7.52
N ASN A 358 19.28 -20.49 -7.10
CA ASN A 358 19.34 -21.73 -6.32
C ASN A 358 19.08 -23.00 -7.16
N GLY A 359 19.23 -22.93 -8.49
CA GLY A 359 19.09 -24.09 -9.39
C GLY A 359 17.65 -24.53 -9.67
N ILE A 360 16.65 -23.79 -9.24
CA ILE A 360 15.24 -24.15 -9.36
C ILE A 360 14.58 -23.34 -10.49
N GLN A 361 13.99 -24.03 -11.45
CA GLN A 361 13.27 -23.41 -12.58
C GLN A 361 11.77 -23.39 -12.33
N LEU A 362 11.15 -22.23 -12.56
CA LEU A 362 9.69 -22.05 -12.52
C LEU A 362 9.10 -21.96 -13.92
N THR A 363 7.86 -22.43 -14.05
CA THR A 363 7.10 -22.34 -15.31
C THR A 363 6.70 -20.87 -15.60
N ASP A 364 6.72 -20.49 -16.88
CA ASP A 364 6.31 -19.12 -17.26
C ASP A 364 4.80 -18.90 -17.02
N PRO A 365 4.38 -17.82 -16.36
CA PRO A 365 2.97 -17.54 -16.11
C PRO A 365 2.10 -17.42 -17.39
N LYS A 366 2.70 -17.02 -18.51
CA LYS A 366 1.97 -16.96 -19.79
C LYS A 366 1.70 -18.35 -20.33
N GLU A 367 2.65 -19.26 -20.18
CA GLU A 367 2.48 -20.67 -20.54
C GLU A 367 1.34 -21.29 -19.76
N ILE A 368 1.36 -21.15 -18.43
CA ILE A 368 0.29 -21.67 -17.55
C ILE A 368 -1.07 -21.05 -17.92
N LYS A 369 -1.12 -19.74 -18.15
CA LYS A 369 -2.34 -19.09 -18.62
C LYS A 369 -2.89 -19.72 -19.89
N ASN A 370 -2.04 -19.95 -20.89
CA ASN A 370 -2.46 -20.51 -22.18
C ASN A 370 -3.00 -21.93 -21.99
N GLN A 371 -2.27 -22.80 -21.30
CA GLN A 371 -2.69 -24.18 -21.00
C GLN A 371 -4.04 -24.24 -20.26
N VAL A 372 -4.26 -23.31 -19.31
CA VAL A 372 -5.52 -23.23 -18.56
C VAL A 372 -6.67 -22.75 -19.46
N VAL A 373 -6.44 -21.74 -20.30
CA VAL A 373 -7.46 -21.19 -21.21
C VAL A 373 -7.85 -22.21 -22.28
N GLU A 374 -6.90 -22.98 -22.80
CA GLU A 374 -7.10 -24.04 -23.79
C GLU A 374 -7.70 -25.32 -23.17
N ASN A 375 -7.85 -25.36 -21.85
CA ASN A 375 -8.33 -26.51 -21.08
C ASN A 375 -7.52 -27.78 -21.35
N ASP A 376 -6.21 -27.62 -21.41
CA ASP A 376 -5.24 -28.68 -21.69
C ASP A 376 -5.33 -29.83 -20.67
N PRO A 377 -5.57 -31.08 -21.11
CA PRO A 377 -5.63 -32.24 -20.20
C PRO A 377 -4.30 -32.53 -19.51
N GLU A 378 -3.18 -32.28 -20.18
CA GLU A 378 -1.84 -32.47 -19.61
C GLU A 378 -1.58 -31.49 -18.47
N PHE A 379 -2.07 -30.25 -18.62
CA PHE A 379 -2.02 -29.27 -17.54
C PHE A 379 -2.80 -29.74 -16.30
N LYS A 380 -4.00 -30.28 -16.48
CA LYS A 380 -4.79 -30.82 -15.37
C LYS A 380 -4.03 -31.92 -14.63
N ALA A 381 -3.39 -32.85 -15.36
CA ALA A 381 -2.59 -33.93 -14.79
C ALA A 381 -1.36 -33.38 -14.05
N LYS A 382 -0.65 -32.42 -14.65
CA LYS A 382 0.49 -31.71 -14.03
C LYS A 382 0.06 -30.99 -12.74
N PHE A 383 -1.06 -30.30 -12.75
CA PHE A 383 -1.59 -29.61 -11.57
C PHE A 383 -2.00 -30.57 -10.46
N LYS A 384 -2.65 -31.69 -10.82
CA LYS A 384 -3.03 -32.74 -9.85
C LYS A 384 -1.81 -33.36 -9.19
N LYS A 385 -0.74 -33.61 -9.96
CA LYS A 385 0.53 -34.08 -9.42
C LYS A 385 1.10 -33.08 -8.41
N LEU A 386 1.24 -31.82 -8.81
CA LEU A 386 1.75 -30.74 -7.92
C LEU A 386 0.89 -30.59 -6.65
N TRP A 387 -0.42 -30.69 -6.79
CA TRP A 387 -1.36 -30.66 -5.65
C TRP A 387 -1.08 -31.77 -4.66
N ASN A 388 -0.94 -33.02 -5.14
CA ASN A 388 -0.70 -34.19 -4.30
C ASN A 388 0.69 -34.18 -3.63
N GLU A 389 1.65 -33.49 -4.22
CA GLU A 389 2.99 -33.31 -3.68
C GLU A 389 3.12 -32.13 -2.70
N THR A 390 2.04 -31.34 -2.56
CA THR A 390 2.03 -30.18 -1.67
C THR A 390 1.55 -30.58 -0.27
N GLU A 391 2.37 -30.33 0.73
CA GLU A 391 2.03 -30.54 2.12
C GLU A 391 0.77 -29.76 2.53
N GLY A 392 -0.12 -30.36 3.28
CA GLY A 392 -1.37 -29.74 3.75
C GLY A 392 -2.51 -29.72 2.72
N LEU A 393 -2.36 -30.40 1.56
CA LEU A 393 -3.42 -30.60 0.58
C LEU A 393 -3.86 -32.07 0.52
N ASP A 394 -5.20 -32.31 0.56
CA ASP A 394 -5.77 -33.64 0.35
C ASP A 394 -6.12 -33.84 -1.14
N SER A 395 -5.72 -34.99 -1.69
CA SER A 395 -6.00 -35.38 -3.07
C SER A 395 -7.52 -35.42 -3.38
N ALA A 396 -8.35 -35.74 -2.39
CA ALA A 396 -9.81 -35.73 -2.50
C ALA A 396 -10.41 -34.34 -2.77
N ASP A 397 -9.69 -33.30 -2.38
CA ASP A 397 -10.12 -31.90 -2.56
C ASP A 397 -9.81 -31.34 -3.97
N PHE A 398 -8.95 -31.98 -4.75
CA PHE A 398 -8.49 -31.45 -6.02
C PHE A 398 -9.62 -31.18 -7.00
N GLU A 399 -10.44 -32.15 -7.32
CA GLU A 399 -11.50 -32.02 -8.35
C GLU A 399 -12.52 -30.94 -7.99
N ARG A 400 -12.92 -30.88 -6.72
CA ARG A 400 -13.85 -29.87 -6.20
C ARG A 400 -13.30 -28.45 -6.33
N ASN A 401 -12.00 -28.27 -6.17
CA ASN A 401 -11.36 -26.97 -6.27
C ASN A 401 -10.95 -26.61 -7.71
N TYR A 402 -10.54 -27.60 -8.50
CA TYR A 402 -10.18 -27.40 -9.92
C TYR A 402 -11.40 -26.92 -10.74
N THR A 403 -12.58 -27.46 -10.47
CA THR A 403 -13.84 -27.04 -11.09
C THR A 403 -14.90 -26.82 -10.00
N ASN A 404 -14.90 -25.61 -9.41
CA ASN A 404 -15.86 -25.30 -8.37
C ASN A 404 -17.18 -24.80 -8.97
N PRO A 405 -18.31 -25.57 -8.80
CA PRO A 405 -19.59 -25.21 -9.41
C PRO A 405 -20.21 -23.92 -8.82
N LYS A 406 -19.73 -23.46 -7.67
CA LYS A 406 -20.16 -22.18 -7.04
C LYS A 406 -19.42 -20.96 -7.60
N LYS A 407 -18.46 -21.15 -8.51
CA LYS A 407 -17.66 -20.09 -9.13
C LYS A 407 -18.01 -19.93 -10.59
N THR A 408 -17.92 -18.71 -11.10
CA THR A 408 -18.00 -18.46 -12.55
C THR A 408 -16.83 -19.09 -13.30
N SER A 409 -16.97 -19.26 -14.63
CA SER A 409 -15.89 -19.78 -15.47
C SER A 409 -14.59 -18.95 -15.31
N ASN A 410 -14.70 -17.61 -15.30
CA ASN A 410 -13.54 -16.73 -15.12
C ASN A 410 -12.90 -16.88 -13.72
N GLN A 411 -13.69 -17.08 -12.68
CA GLN A 411 -13.18 -17.34 -11.33
C GLN A 411 -12.46 -18.68 -11.26
N ASN A 412 -12.95 -19.70 -11.94
CA ASN A 412 -12.27 -21.01 -12.03
C ASN A 412 -10.97 -20.90 -12.84
N LEU A 413 -10.94 -20.16 -13.95
CA LEU A 413 -9.72 -19.89 -14.70
C LEU A 413 -8.68 -19.19 -13.84
N LEU A 414 -9.06 -18.09 -13.17
CA LEU A 414 -8.17 -17.36 -12.27
C LEU A 414 -7.65 -18.26 -11.14
N TYR A 415 -8.52 -19.09 -10.56
CA TYR A 415 -8.11 -20.03 -9.53
C TYR A 415 -7.04 -20.99 -10.04
N ARG A 416 -7.25 -21.61 -11.20
CA ARG A 416 -6.30 -22.60 -11.77
C ARG A 416 -4.94 -21.99 -12.02
N VAL A 417 -4.87 -20.84 -12.70
CA VAL A 417 -3.61 -20.15 -13.00
C VAL A 417 -2.90 -19.71 -11.72
N SER A 418 -3.61 -18.97 -10.87
CA SER A 418 -3.00 -18.39 -9.67
C SER A 418 -2.60 -19.45 -8.65
N LYS A 419 -3.44 -20.48 -8.48
CA LYS A 419 -3.18 -21.56 -7.54
C LYS A 419 -2.01 -22.43 -7.97
N TYR A 420 -1.97 -22.79 -9.25
CA TYR A 420 -0.85 -23.59 -9.77
C TYR A 420 0.48 -22.86 -9.53
N LEU A 421 0.60 -21.61 -9.95
CA LEU A 421 1.81 -20.81 -9.77
C LEU A 421 2.18 -20.62 -8.29
N ALA A 422 1.17 -20.42 -7.43
CA ALA A 422 1.41 -20.26 -6.00
C ALA A 422 1.96 -21.56 -5.37
N LEU A 423 1.38 -22.71 -5.72
CA LEU A 423 1.88 -24.01 -5.22
C LEU A 423 3.27 -24.34 -5.78
N GLU A 424 3.51 -24.04 -7.06
CA GLU A 424 4.83 -24.25 -7.68
C GLU A 424 5.91 -23.46 -6.92
N VAL A 425 5.67 -22.18 -6.61
CA VAL A 425 6.60 -21.33 -5.87
C VAL A 425 6.80 -21.82 -4.44
N VAL A 426 5.72 -22.07 -3.68
CA VAL A 426 5.86 -22.46 -2.27
C VAL A 426 6.52 -23.82 -2.12
N ASN A 427 6.23 -24.78 -3.01
CA ASN A 427 6.91 -26.09 -3.03
C ASN A 427 8.38 -25.95 -3.42
N ALA A 428 8.69 -25.09 -4.40
CA ALA A 428 10.05 -24.83 -4.82
C ALA A 428 10.90 -24.27 -3.67
N ILE A 429 10.36 -23.31 -2.94
CA ILE A 429 11.04 -22.73 -1.77
C ILE A 429 11.16 -23.76 -0.64
N SER A 430 10.07 -24.46 -0.30
CA SER A 430 10.05 -25.40 0.82
C SER A 430 10.98 -26.61 0.64
N LYS A 431 11.25 -26.99 -0.62
CA LYS A 431 12.12 -28.13 -0.98
C LYS A 431 13.54 -27.70 -1.38
N SER A 432 13.86 -26.40 -1.33
CA SER A 432 15.21 -25.92 -1.60
C SER A 432 16.18 -26.30 -0.47
N ASP A 433 17.46 -26.31 -0.79
CA ASP A 433 18.52 -26.62 0.18
C ASP A 433 18.62 -25.54 1.27
N ASP A 434 18.28 -24.27 0.94
CA ASP A 434 18.27 -23.15 1.89
C ASP A 434 17.03 -22.26 1.69
N PRO A 435 15.86 -22.64 2.24
CA PRO A 435 14.66 -21.82 2.21
C PRO A 435 14.84 -20.44 2.87
N ASN A 436 15.70 -20.38 3.91
CA ASN A 436 15.94 -19.13 4.65
C ASN A 436 16.63 -18.09 3.76
N ALA A 437 17.64 -18.47 2.99
CA ALA A 437 18.33 -17.56 2.06
C ALA A 437 17.34 -17.00 1.05
N ILE A 438 16.53 -17.84 0.40
CA ILE A 438 15.55 -17.41 -0.59
C ILE A 438 14.52 -16.44 0.02
N ILE A 439 13.98 -16.75 1.21
CA ILE A 439 13.00 -15.91 1.89
C ILE A 439 13.60 -14.54 2.23
N ASN A 440 14.82 -14.53 2.79
CA ASN A 440 15.49 -13.28 3.15
C ASN A 440 15.77 -12.42 1.92
N ASP A 441 16.19 -13.02 0.79
CA ASP A 441 16.39 -12.29 -0.47
C ASP A 441 15.08 -11.67 -0.98
N LEU A 442 13.97 -12.42 -0.96
CA LEU A 442 12.67 -11.91 -1.37
C LEU A 442 12.17 -10.78 -0.46
N ILE A 443 12.35 -10.91 0.85
CA ILE A 443 11.96 -9.89 1.83
C ILE A 443 12.82 -8.64 1.66
N ASN A 444 14.13 -8.79 1.57
CA ASN A 444 15.05 -7.68 1.36
C ASN A 444 14.72 -6.92 0.07
N TYR A 445 14.43 -7.63 -1.02
CA TYR A 445 13.99 -7.00 -2.26
C TYR A 445 12.63 -6.27 -2.09
N ALA A 446 11.66 -6.92 -1.46
CA ALA A 446 10.33 -6.35 -1.27
C ALA A 446 10.34 -5.10 -0.39
N SER A 447 11.17 -5.10 0.65
CA SER A 447 11.33 -3.99 1.62
C SER A 447 12.35 -2.93 1.19
N SER A 448 12.92 -3.02 -0.01
CA SER A 448 13.99 -2.15 -0.49
C SER A 448 15.25 -2.19 0.41
N SER A 449 15.59 -3.38 0.90
CA SER A 449 16.72 -3.64 1.80
C SER A 449 17.76 -4.56 1.15
N THR A 450 17.96 -4.44 -0.17
CA THR A 450 19.03 -5.16 -0.88
C THR A 450 20.37 -4.45 -0.62
N ASN A 451 21.49 -5.15 -0.86
CA ASN A 451 22.83 -4.57 -0.74
C ASN A 451 23.06 -3.35 -1.65
N ALA A 452 22.23 -3.17 -2.68
CA ALA A 452 22.27 -2.04 -3.59
C ALA A 452 21.25 -0.94 -3.26
N SER A 453 20.42 -1.10 -2.22
CA SER A 453 19.42 -0.11 -1.80
C SER A 453 20.05 0.98 -0.93
N ALA A 454 19.55 2.20 -1.07
CA ALA A 454 20.00 3.34 -0.27
C ALA A 454 19.46 3.31 1.17
N ILE A 455 20.14 3.97 2.09
CA ILE A 455 19.63 4.21 3.44
C ILE A 455 18.37 5.07 3.40
N PHE A 456 17.39 4.74 4.24
CA PHE A 456 16.19 5.55 4.40
C PHE A 456 15.54 5.35 5.78
N VAL A 457 14.67 6.29 6.14
CA VAL A 457 13.84 6.25 7.34
C VAL A 457 12.41 5.95 6.97
N LYS A 458 11.78 4.97 7.60
CA LYS A 458 10.35 4.74 7.52
C LYS A 458 9.69 5.44 8.71
N ALA A 459 8.80 6.38 8.42
CA ALA A 459 7.95 7.07 9.39
C ALA A 459 6.52 6.52 9.32
N SER A 460 5.99 6.07 10.44
CA SER A 460 4.68 5.40 10.48
C SER A 460 3.99 5.55 11.83
#